data_303e1fffd5d9a2aeb52cf607171d5d07
#
_entry.id   303e1fffd5d9a2aeb52cf607171d5d07
#
_cell.length_a   1.000
_cell.length_b   1.000
_cell.length_c   1.000
_cell.angle_alpha   90.00
_cell.angle_beta   90.00
_cell.angle_gamma   90.00
#
_symmetry.space_group_name_H-M   'P 1'
#
loop_
_entity.id
_entity.type
_entity.pdbx_description
1 polymer ?
#
loop_
_entity_poly.entity_id
_entity_poly.type
_entity_poly.pdbx_seq_one_letter_code
_entity_poly.pdbx_strand_id
1 'polypeptide(L)'
;MITYSTENVKFPNIKRRETTAWIRRVAATYSKKVGEVGYLFCDDEHILSVNREYLGHDYYTDIITFDYDEGNVVNGDLVISLDTVRSNAELFKKDYDEELHRVIIHGILHLCGLNDKGPGEREKMEAAENAALALR
;
A
#
# COMPACT_ATOMS: atom_id res chain seq x y z
N MET A 1 -11.38 -4.58 10.22
CA MET A 1 -10.36 -5.63 10.35
C MET A 1 -9.37 -5.56 9.20
N ILE A 2 -8.10 -5.65 9.47
CA ILE A 2 -7.06 -5.71 8.44
C ILE A 2 -6.66 -7.16 8.24
N THR A 3 -6.71 -7.63 6.99
CA THR A 3 -6.34 -8.99 6.63
C THR A 3 -5.17 -9.00 5.66
N TYR A 4 -4.39 -10.06 5.70
CA TYR A 4 -3.21 -10.23 4.85
C TYR A 4 -3.26 -11.61 4.20
N SER A 5 -3.11 -11.66 2.89
CA SER A 5 -3.09 -12.92 2.13
C SER A 5 -2.05 -12.86 1.03
N THR A 6 -1.80 -13.99 0.39
CA THR A 6 -0.79 -14.10 -0.68
C THR A 6 -1.35 -14.86 -1.87
N GLU A 7 -0.79 -14.59 -3.04
CA GLU A 7 -1.05 -15.31 -4.28
C GLU A 7 0.28 -15.51 -5.02
N ASN A 8 0.69 -16.76 -5.18
CA ASN A 8 1.92 -17.16 -5.88
C ASN A 8 3.24 -16.65 -5.26
N VAL A 9 3.22 -16.20 -4.02
CA VAL A 9 4.42 -15.77 -3.31
C VAL A 9 4.39 -16.28 -1.88
N LYS A 10 5.56 -16.34 -1.25
CA LYS A 10 5.64 -16.60 0.18
C LYS A 10 5.17 -15.36 0.93
N PHE A 11 4.59 -15.57 2.10
CA PHE A 11 4.19 -14.45 2.95
C PHE A 11 5.43 -13.61 3.29
N PRO A 12 5.36 -12.27 3.11
CA PRO A 12 6.52 -11.43 3.38
C PRO A 12 6.83 -11.38 4.87
N ASN A 13 8.09 -11.06 5.19
CA ASN A 13 8.56 -11.02 6.59
C ASN A 13 8.08 -9.72 7.26
N ILE A 14 6.76 -9.62 7.49
CA ILE A 14 6.16 -8.53 8.24
C ILE A 14 5.56 -9.07 9.53
N LYS A 15 5.55 -8.24 10.56
CA LYS A 15 4.90 -8.55 11.83
C LYS A 15 3.46 -8.04 11.77
N ARG A 16 2.52 -8.94 11.50
CA ARG A 16 1.12 -8.59 11.22
C ARG A 16 0.50 -7.70 12.29
N ARG A 17 0.66 -8.07 13.56
CA ARG A 17 0.07 -7.34 14.67
C ARG A 17 0.64 -5.92 14.79
N GLU A 18 1.96 -5.80 14.69
CA GLU A 18 2.64 -4.50 14.73
C GLU A 18 2.29 -3.65 13.54
N THR A 19 2.25 -4.26 12.34
CA THR A 19 1.88 -3.58 11.11
C THR A 19 0.45 -3.04 11.19
N THR A 20 -0.48 -3.85 11.67
CA THR A 20 -1.88 -3.45 11.85
C THR A 20 -2.00 -2.27 12.83
N ALA A 21 -1.30 -2.34 13.96
CA ALA A 21 -1.32 -1.25 14.94
C ALA A 21 -0.74 0.04 14.34
N TRP A 22 0.34 -0.08 13.59
CA TRP A 22 0.97 1.05 12.91
C TRP A 22 0.02 1.69 11.88
N ILE A 23 -0.62 0.88 11.04
CA ILE A 23 -1.59 1.36 10.04
C ILE A 23 -2.69 2.17 10.74
N ARG A 24 -3.21 1.67 11.86
CA ARG A 24 -4.25 2.37 12.61
C ARG A 24 -3.76 3.69 13.17
N ARG A 25 -2.52 3.74 13.68
CA ARG A 25 -1.91 5.00 14.16
C ARG A 25 -1.82 6.03 13.05
N VAL A 26 -1.35 5.61 11.86
CA VAL A 26 -1.23 6.51 10.72
C VAL A 26 -2.60 7.05 10.29
N ALA A 27 -3.59 6.17 10.14
CA ALA A 27 -4.94 6.58 9.77
C ALA A 27 -5.53 7.58 10.78
N ALA A 28 -5.27 7.38 12.06
CA ALA A 28 -5.74 8.27 13.13
C ALA A 28 -5.17 9.68 12.98
N THR A 29 -3.97 9.86 12.46
CA THR A 29 -3.40 11.20 12.21
C THR A 29 -4.18 11.97 11.16
N TYR A 30 -5.00 11.31 10.36
CA TYR A 30 -5.89 11.90 9.37
C TYR A 30 -7.37 11.90 9.85
N SER A 31 -7.58 11.63 11.13
CA SER A 31 -8.92 11.51 11.73
C SER A 31 -9.77 10.42 11.07
N LYS A 32 -9.12 9.34 10.64
CA LYS A 32 -9.76 8.19 9.99
C LYS A 32 -9.72 6.98 10.90
N LYS A 33 -10.73 6.13 10.79
CA LYS A 33 -10.77 4.81 11.40
C LYS A 33 -10.57 3.77 10.30
N VAL A 34 -9.90 2.67 10.63
CA VAL A 34 -9.71 1.57 9.69
C VAL A 34 -10.84 0.56 9.87
N GLY A 35 -11.61 0.36 8.80
CA GLY A 35 -12.67 -0.65 8.74
C GLY A 35 -12.16 -1.96 8.17
N GLU A 36 -12.73 -2.38 7.04
CA GLU A 36 -12.34 -3.61 6.36
C GLU A 36 -11.30 -3.30 5.29
N VAL A 37 -10.05 -3.66 5.55
CA VAL A 37 -8.93 -3.48 4.62
C VAL A 37 -8.26 -4.83 4.38
N GLY A 38 -8.17 -5.24 3.12
CA GLY A 38 -7.50 -6.47 2.73
C GLY A 38 -6.22 -6.19 1.95
N TYR A 39 -5.12 -6.80 2.36
CA TYR A 39 -3.86 -6.79 1.62
C TYR A 39 -3.68 -8.13 0.93
N LEU A 40 -3.39 -8.10 -0.37
CA LEU A 40 -2.97 -9.26 -1.14
C LEU A 40 -1.56 -9.02 -1.65
N PHE A 41 -0.60 -9.81 -1.18
CA PHE A 41 0.76 -9.81 -1.69
C PHE A 41 0.86 -10.85 -2.82
N CYS A 42 1.40 -10.44 -3.95
CA CYS A 42 1.45 -11.30 -5.13
C CYS A 42 2.73 -11.08 -5.93
N ASP A 43 2.83 -11.77 -7.07
CA ASP A 43 3.91 -11.57 -8.03
C ASP A 43 3.51 -10.59 -9.13
N ASP A 44 4.47 -10.24 -9.99
CA ASP A 44 4.25 -9.32 -11.10
C ASP A 44 3.17 -9.83 -12.07
N GLU A 45 3.16 -11.12 -12.35
CA GLU A 45 2.21 -11.71 -13.28
C GLU A 45 0.77 -11.54 -12.78
N HIS A 46 0.55 -11.77 -11.50
CA HIS A 46 -0.78 -11.62 -10.91
C HIS A 46 -1.24 -10.16 -10.90
N ILE A 47 -0.37 -9.22 -10.50
CA ILE A 47 -0.77 -7.80 -10.45
C ILE A 47 -1.01 -7.25 -11.87
N LEU A 48 -0.28 -7.74 -12.87
CA LEU A 48 -0.52 -7.38 -14.26
C LEU A 48 -1.90 -7.86 -14.70
N SER A 49 -2.28 -9.08 -14.34
CA SER A 49 -3.60 -9.64 -14.63
C SER A 49 -4.72 -8.80 -14.00
N VAL A 50 -4.55 -8.41 -12.73
CA VAL A 50 -5.52 -7.55 -12.02
C VAL A 50 -5.62 -6.18 -12.72
N ASN A 51 -4.48 -5.60 -13.10
CA ASN A 51 -4.44 -4.29 -13.75
C ASN A 51 -5.17 -4.32 -15.10
N ARG A 52 -4.98 -5.39 -15.89
CA ARG A 52 -5.68 -5.58 -17.17
C ARG A 52 -7.18 -5.76 -16.96
N GLU A 53 -7.57 -6.62 -16.04
CA GLU A 53 -8.97 -7.00 -15.83
C GLU A 53 -9.81 -5.86 -15.24
N TYR A 54 -9.29 -5.16 -14.24
CA TYR A 54 -10.09 -4.19 -13.48
C TYR A 54 -9.84 -2.74 -13.88
N LEU A 55 -8.66 -2.40 -14.39
CA LEU A 55 -8.30 -1.02 -14.71
C LEU A 55 -8.06 -0.79 -16.20
N GLY A 56 -8.05 -1.86 -17.00
CA GLY A 56 -7.77 -1.77 -18.44
C GLY A 56 -6.35 -1.34 -18.76
N HIS A 57 -5.44 -1.44 -17.81
CA HIS A 57 -4.03 -1.08 -17.98
C HIS A 57 -3.18 -2.33 -18.23
N ASP A 58 -2.20 -2.23 -19.11
CA ASP A 58 -1.34 -3.35 -19.49
C ASP A 58 0.11 -3.05 -19.12
N TYR A 59 0.37 -2.81 -17.81
CA TYR A 59 1.71 -2.57 -17.30
C TYR A 59 1.83 -3.05 -15.85
N TYR A 60 3.06 -3.28 -15.42
CA TYR A 60 3.37 -3.64 -14.04
C TYR A 60 3.32 -2.41 -13.14
N THR A 61 2.89 -2.62 -11.91
CA THR A 61 2.90 -1.60 -10.86
C THR A 61 3.24 -2.26 -9.52
N ASP A 62 3.64 -1.48 -8.53
CA ASP A 62 3.92 -1.99 -7.19
C ASP A 62 2.64 -2.22 -6.38
N ILE A 63 1.62 -1.38 -6.57
CA ILE A 63 0.37 -1.47 -5.81
C ILE A 63 -0.83 -1.04 -6.65
N ILE A 64 -1.96 -1.71 -6.40
CA ILE A 64 -3.28 -1.30 -6.89
C ILE A 64 -4.18 -1.14 -5.68
N THR A 65 -4.89 -0.02 -5.60
CA THR A 65 -5.78 0.32 -4.48
C THR A 65 -7.21 0.38 -4.97
N PHE A 66 -8.08 -0.41 -4.33
CA PHE A 66 -9.54 -0.35 -4.54
C PHE A 66 -10.16 0.30 -3.31
N ASP A 67 -10.83 1.43 -3.48
CA ASP A 67 -11.36 2.26 -2.41
C ASP A 67 -12.85 2.02 -2.22
N TYR A 68 -13.23 1.59 -1.02
CA TYR A 68 -14.62 1.39 -0.62
C TYR A 68 -14.97 2.22 0.63
N ASP A 69 -14.33 3.36 0.80
CA ASP A 69 -14.45 4.20 1.99
C ASP A 69 -15.89 4.67 2.23
N GLU A 70 -16.25 4.79 3.51
CA GLU A 70 -17.53 5.33 3.94
C GLU A 70 -17.30 6.38 5.03
N GLY A 71 -17.51 7.65 4.71
CA GLY A 71 -17.30 8.74 5.65
C GLY A 71 -15.85 8.81 6.11
N ASN A 72 -15.64 8.70 7.43
CA ASN A 72 -14.30 8.70 8.02
C ASN A 72 -13.76 7.28 8.26
N VAL A 73 -14.42 6.25 7.72
CA VAL A 73 -13.99 4.86 7.83
C VAL A 73 -13.31 4.44 6.54
N VAL A 74 -12.07 3.99 6.64
CA VAL A 74 -11.24 3.54 5.51
C VAL A 74 -11.53 2.08 5.25
N ASN A 75 -12.01 1.77 4.05
CA ASN A 75 -12.24 0.39 3.59
C ASN A 75 -11.61 0.24 2.21
N GLY A 76 -10.99 -0.89 1.94
CA GLY A 76 -10.41 -1.11 0.63
C GLY A 76 -9.68 -2.42 0.49
N ASP A 77 -9.30 -2.71 -0.75
CA ASP A 77 -8.42 -3.82 -1.09
C ASP A 77 -7.15 -3.27 -1.70
N LEU A 78 -6.03 -3.80 -1.26
CA LEU A 78 -4.70 -3.36 -1.67
C LEU A 78 -3.94 -4.56 -2.23
N VAL A 79 -3.59 -4.51 -3.51
CA VAL A 79 -2.85 -5.58 -4.19
C VAL A 79 -1.42 -5.08 -4.38
N ILE A 80 -0.45 -5.78 -3.83
CA ILE A 80 0.96 -5.38 -3.82
C ILE A 80 1.81 -6.47 -4.50
N SER A 81 2.58 -6.09 -5.53
CA SER A 81 3.56 -7.00 -6.13
C SER A 81 4.87 -6.94 -5.38
N LEU A 82 5.23 -8.05 -4.74
CA LEU A 82 6.52 -8.14 -4.04
C LEU A 82 7.70 -8.09 -5.01
N ASP A 83 7.52 -8.57 -6.25
CA ASP A 83 8.56 -8.50 -7.28
C ASP A 83 8.88 -7.05 -7.64
N THR A 84 7.86 -6.23 -7.86
CA THR A 84 8.05 -4.82 -8.19
C THR A 84 8.60 -4.04 -7.00
N VAL A 85 8.14 -4.34 -5.78
CA VAL A 85 8.72 -3.72 -4.56
C VAL A 85 10.21 -4.00 -4.48
N ARG A 86 10.62 -5.25 -4.74
CA ARG A 86 12.04 -5.64 -4.71
C ARG A 86 12.83 -4.92 -5.80
N SER A 87 12.31 -4.87 -7.02
CA SER A 87 12.95 -4.17 -8.14
C SER A 87 13.13 -2.69 -7.83
N ASN A 88 12.11 -2.05 -7.26
CA ASN A 88 12.18 -0.64 -6.89
C ASN A 88 13.18 -0.40 -5.77
N ALA A 89 13.25 -1.27 -4.77
CA ALA A 89 14.23 -1.15 -3.70
C ALA A 89 15.65 -1.19 -4.26
N GLU A 90 15.93 -2.12 -5.19
CA GLU A 90 17.23 -2.22 -5.85
C GLU A 90 17.52 -0.98 -6.70
N LEU A 91 16.55 -0.52 -7.49
CA LEU A 91 16.69 0.64 -8.38
C LEU A 91 17.00 1.92 -7.60
N PHE A 92 16.31 2.13 -6.50
CA PHE A 92 16.47 3.34 -5.68
C PHE A 92 17.50 3.17 -4.56
N LYS A 93 18.18 2.01 -4.51
CA LYS A 93 19.20 1.69 -3.49
C LYS A 93 18.65 1.84 -2.08
N LYS A 94 17.44 1.31 -1.87
CA LYS A 94 16.76 1.32 -0.58
C LYS A 94 16.69 -0.08 0.00
N ASP A 95 16.55 -0.16 1.34
CA ASP A 95 16.30 -1.41 2.00
C ASP A 95 14.93 -1.97 1.59
N TYR A 96 14.86 -3.27 1.29
CA TYR A 96 13.63 -3.92 0.86
C TYR A 96 12.51 -3.80 1.91
N ASP A 97 12.85 -4.02 3.18
CA ASP A 97 11.87 -3.92 4.27
C ASP A 97 11.28 -2.51 4.36
N GLU A 98 12.12 -1.49 4.25
CA GLU A 98 11.66 -0.10 4.23
C GLU A 98 10.76 0.18 3.04
N GLU A 99 11.16 -0.26 1.84
CA GLU A 99 10.36 -0.06 0.63
C GLU A 99 9.01 -0.78 0.72
N LEU A 100 8.98 -2.01 1.23
CA LEU A 100 7.75 -2.74 1.42
C LEU A 100 6.79 -2.00 2.36
N HIS A 101 7.29 -1.50 3.48
CA HIS A 101 6.45 -0.76 4.42
C HIS A 101 5.99 0.58 3.84
N ARG A 102 6.84 1.22 3.04
CA ARG A 102 6.46 2.43 2.31
C ARG A 102 5.28 2.17 1.37
N VAL A 103 5.32 1.07 0.63
CA VAL A 103 4.22 0.69 -0.28
C VAL A 103 2.96 0.33 0.50
N ILE A 104 3.11 -0.42 1.60
CA ILE A 104 1.98 -0.78 2.47
C ILE A 104 1.25 0.49 2.95
N ILE A 105 1.99 1.47 3.42
CA ILE A 105 1.36 2.68 3.97
C ILE A 105 0.89 3.64 2.87
N HIS A 106 1.51 3.61 1.70
CA HIS A 106 1.10 4.41 0.54
C HIS A 106 -0.38 4.16 0.21
N GLY A 107 -0.79 2.89 0.18
CA GLY A 107 -2.17 2.54 -0.07
C GLY A 107 -3.14 3.08 0.97
N ILE A 108 -2.75 3.04 2.24
CA ILE A 108 -3.55 3.61 3.33
C ILE A 108 -3.66 5.13 3.19
N LEU A 109 -2.57 5.80 2.82
CA LEU A 109 -2.59 7.25 2.59
C LEU A 109 -3.54 7.63 1.45
N HIS A 110 -3.56 6.85 0.38
CA HIS A 110 -4.54 7.00 -0.69
C HIS A 110 -5.97 6.88 -0.15
N LEU A 111 -6.24 5.85 0.64
CA LEU A 111 -7.55 5.65 1.23
C LEU A 111 -7.93 6.78 2.19
N CYS A 112 -6.95 7.44 2.79
CA CYS A 112 -7.17 8.62 3.63
C CYS A 112 -7.38 9.91 2.83
N GLY A 113 -7.33 9.84 1.50
CA GLY A 113 -7.63 10.97 0.64
C GLY A 113 -6.45 11.66 0.00
N LEU A 114 -5.22 11.18 0.20
CA LEU A 114 -4.05 11.77 -0.42
C LEU A 114 -3.92 11.29 -1.87
N ASN A 115 -3.53 12.19 -2.76
CA ASN A 115 -3.22 11.87 -4.15
C ASN A 115 -1.71 11.85 -4.35
N ASP A 116 -1.26 11.21 -5.43
CA ASP A 116 0.16 11.19 -5.80
C ASP A 116 0.38 11.70 -7.24
N LYS A 117 -0.69 12.16 -7.89
CA LYS A 117 -0.66 12.67 -9.26
C LYS A 117 -1.09 14.12 -9.28
N GLY A 118 -0.45 14.90 -10.14
CA GLY A 118 -0.74 16.32 -10.28
C GLY A 118 0.35 17.19 -9.63
N PRO A 119 0.32 18.51 -9.89
CA PRO A 119 1.35 19.42 -9.38
C PRO A 119 1.44 19.43 -7.86
N GLY A 120 2.61 19.10 -7.32
CA GLY A 120 2.87 19.10 -5.88
C GLY A 120 2.32 17.91 -5.10
N GLU A 121 1.47 17.07 -5.71
CA GLU A 121 0.84 15.96 -5.01
C GLU A 121 1.83 14.83 -4.68
N ARG A 122 2.77 14.56 -5.58
CA ARG A 122 3.79 13.55 -5.37
C ARG A 122 4.68 13.88 -4.18
N GLU A 123 5.10 15.12 -4.05
CA GLU A 123 5.93 15.60 -2.94
C GLU A 123 5.16 15.53 -1.62
N LYS A 124 3.88 15.84 -1.62
CA LYS A 124 3.03 15.71 -0.44
C LYS A 124 2.88 14.26 -0.03
N MET A 125 2.69 13.35 -1.00
CA MET A 125 2.59 11.91 -0.71
C MET A 125 3.90 11.39 -0.14
N GLU A 126 5.04 11.77 -0.72
CA GLU A 126 6.34 11.34 -0.23
C GLU A 126 6.60 11.84 1.21
N ALA A 127 6.25 13.10 1.49
CA ALA A 127 6.36 13.65 2.84
C ALA A 127 5.45 12.90 3.82
N ALA A 128 4.24 12.56 3.40
CA ALA A 128 3.30 11.79 4.23
C ALA A 128 3.82 10.37 4.47
N GLU A 129 4.40 9.72 3.48
CA GLU A 129 5.04 8.40 3.63
C GLU A 129 6.18 8.46 4.63
N ASN A 130 7.05 9.47 4.53
CA ASN A 130 8.17 9.64 5.46
C ASN A 130 7.68 9.85 6.89
N ALA A 131 6.66 10.68 7.07
CA ALA A 131 6.06 10.91 8.39
C ALA A 131 5.43 9.62 8.95
N ALA A 132 4.75 8.85 8.10
CA ALA A 132 4.14 7.58 8.50
C ALA A 132 5.21 6.55 8.90
N LEU A 133 6.30 6.45 8.15
CA LEU A 133 7.39 5.52 8.46
C LEU A 133 8.03 5.87 9.81
N ALA A 134 8.07 7.13 10.18
CA ALA A 134 8.58 7.57 11.48
C ALA A 134 7.70 7.12 12.66
N LEU A 135 6.46 6.72 12.40
CA LEU A 135 5.52 6.25 13.42
C LEU A 135 5.60 4.72 13.66
N ARG A 136 6.45 4.05 12.93
CA ARG A 136 6.64 2.58 13.08
C ARG A 136 7.27 2.21 14.40
#